data_b8beaba128d7bcc5e99b4b31ea2483a3
#
_entry.id   b8beaba128d7bcc5e99b4b31ea2483a3
#
_cell.length_a   1.000
_cell.length_b   1.000
_cell.length_c   1.000
_cell.angle_alpha   90.00
_cell.angle_beta   90.00
_cell.angle_gamma   90.00
#
_symmetry.space_group_name_H-M   'P 1'
#
loop_
_entity.id
_entity.type
_entity.pdbx_description
1 polymer ?
#
loop_
_entity_poly.entity_id
_entity_poly.type
_entity_poly.pdbx_seq_one_letter_code
_entity_poly.pdbx_strand_id
1 'polypeptide(L)'
;GMSKLIWNNMMICMMIGFIMLGRLSYDYAIRQLVMASLALGVCLLVPLFIERFTIWEKIGWQYALAGVLLLLLVFVIGVEKYGARNWISIGGFELQPSEFVKIIYVFFIASLLAKRTDFKSVAVISIAAAVHVGILVLEKDLGAALIYFVTYLMMLYVATMKLRYLAAGAFAGTAASVVAYQLFAHVRVRVAAWQDPWANMNQGGYQICQSLFAIGTGGLFGMGLGQGMPKSVPVVESDFIFSAIAEEMGVIFCIFLILIYISSFIMFVNIALKMKKNFYKLCAFGLSVVLIFQVFLSIGGVTKFIPSTGVTLPLISYGGSSIITTIVIFSIIQGMYVRNRREEVTTNEEQAAINRKSGKRQ
;
A
#
# COMPACT_ATOMS: atom_id res chain seq x y z
N GLY A 1 8.21 -10.22 22.40
CA GLY A 1 9.16 -9.61 21.47
C GLY A 1 8.55 -9.39 20.12
N MET A 2 9.12 -8.51 19.31
CA MET A 2 8.69 -8.22 17.94
C MET A 2 8.91 -9.41 16.99
N SER A 3 8.15 -9.48 15.90
CA SER A 3 8.33 -10.50 14.87
C SER A 3 9.58 -10.20 14.04
N LYS A 4 10.58 -11.10 14.10
CA LYS A 4 11.83 -10.95 13.32
C LYS A 4 11.59 -10.98 11.81
N LEU A 5 10.65 -11.81 11.35
CA LEU A 5 10.41 -11.99 9.92
C LEU A 5 9.81 -10.73 9.27
N ILE A 6 8.91 -10.01 9.97
CA ILE A 6 8.38 -8.72 9.49
C ILE A 6 9.51 -7.71 9.29
N TRP A 7 10.41 -7.59 10.27
CA TRP A 7 11.58 -6.73 10.17
C TRP A 7 12.50 -7.13 9.04
N ASN A 8 12.82 -8.42 8.92
CA ASN A 8 13.72 -8.92 7.88
C ASN A 8 13.17 -8.63 6.49
N ASN A 9 11.88 -8.92 6.23
CA ASN A 9 11.27 -8.64 4.93
C ASN A 9 11.31 -7.14 4.59
N MET A 10 10.99 -6.26 5.56
CA MET A 10 11.06 -4.83 5.38
C MET A 10 12.48 -4.36 5.07
N MET A 11 13.48 -4.83 5.84
CA MET A 11 14.87 -4.44 5.67
C MET A 11 15.44 -4.93 4.35
N ILE A 12 15.12 -6.15 3.91
CA ILE A 12 15.56 -6.69 2.62
C ILE A 12 15.02 -5.84 1.47
N CYS A 13 13.72 -5.52 1.46
CA CYS A 13 13.15 -4.65 0.44
C CYS A 13 13.82 -3.27 0.43
N MET A 14 14.05 -2.66 1.61
CA MET A 14 14.74 -1.37 1.69
C MET A 14 16.19 -1.45 1.19
N MET A 15 16.93 -2.51 1.52
CA MET A 15 18.31 -2.72 1.02
C MET A 15 18.33 -2.80 -0.51
N ILE A 16 17.42 -3.58 -1.11
CA ILE A 16 17.30 -3.66 -2.57
C ILE A 16 16.99 -2.28 -3.16
N GLY A 17 16.05 -1.54 -2.54
CA GLY A 17 15.72 -0.18 -2.94
C GLY A 17 16.92 0.77 -2.90
N PHE A 18 17.68 0.77 -1.81
CA PHE A 18 18.88 1.61 -1.67
C PHE A 18 20.00 1.26 -2.65
N ILE A 19 20.22 -0.04 -2.92
CA ILE A 19 21.19 -0.48 -3.94
C ILE A 19 20.79 0.05 -5.30
N MET A 20 19.54 -0.14 -5.69
CA MET A 20 19.04 0.30 -7.00
C MET A 20 18.99 1.82 -7.13
N LEU A 21 18.53 2.53 -6.11
CA LEU A 21 18.52 4.01 -6.12
C LEU A 21 19.92 4.58 -6.14
N GLY A 22 20.88 4.01 -5.38
CA GLY A 22 22.28 4.41 -5.41
C GLY A 22 22.90 4.23 -6.81
N ARG A 23 22.48 3.17 -7.53
CA ARG A 23 22.88 2.93 -8.94
C ARG A 23 22.24 3.93 -9.91
N LEU A 24 20.96 4.26 -9.72
CA LEU A 24 20.20 5.14 -10.62
C LEU A 24 20.47 6.62 -10.37
N SER A 25 20.42 7.07 -9.12
CA SER A 25 20.61 8.46 -8.72
C SER A 25 21.05 8.56 -7.26
N TYR A 26 22.27 9.03 -7.04
CA TYR A 26 22.82 9.22 -5.70
C TYR A 26 21.98 10.20 -4.86
N ASP A 27 21.51 11.29 -5.46
CA ASP A 27 20.70 12.29 -4.77
C ASP A 27 19.37 11.72 -4.28
N TYR A 28 18.71 10.90 -5.10
CA TYR A 28 17.48 10.22 -4.69
C TYR A 28 17.73 9.17 -3.60
N ALA A 29 18.86 8.45 -3.67
CA ALA A 29 19.25 7.50 -2.63
C ALA A 29 19.45 8.20 -1.27
N ILE A 30 20.15 9.33 -1.23
CA ILE A 30 20.37 10.11 0.00
C ILE A 30 19.05 10.65 0.55
N ARG A 31 18.21 11.26 -0.29
CA ARG A 31 16.89 11.75 0.14
C ARG A 31 16.02 10.62 0.70
N GLN A 32 16.00 9.49 0.03
CA GLN A 32 15.27 8.30 0.48
C GLN A 32 15.81 7.78 1.82
N LEU A 33 17.15 7.75 2.00
CA LEU A 33 17.79 7.33 3.25
C LEU A 33 17.41 8.23 4.42
N VAL A 34 17.42 9.54 4.22
CA VAL A 34 17.00 10.51 5.25
C VAL A 34 15.54 10.26 5.65
N MET A 35 14.63 10.13 4.67
CA MET A 35 13.22 9.88 4.93
C MET A 35 12.98 8.55 5.64
N ALA A 36 13.68 7.48 5.20
CA ALA A 36 13.59 6.17 5.84
C ALA A 36 14.12 6.19 7.27
N SER A 37 15.23 6.89 7.52
CA SER A 37 15.80 7.00 8.87
C SER A 37 14.89 7.76 9.82
N LEU A 38 14.27 8.85 9.37
CA LEU A 38 13.26 9.59 10.14
C LEU A 38 12.03 8.71 10.42
N ALA A 39 11.55 8.00 9.40
CA ALA A 39 10.42 7.09 9.56
C ALA A 39 10.73 5.95 10.55
N LEU A 40 11.90 5.34 10.47
CA LEU A 40 12.33 4.28 11.40
C LEU A 40 12.42 4.82 12.85
N GLY A 41 12.91 6.04 13.05
CA GLY A 41 12.93 6.69 14.37
C GLY A 41 11.52 6.84 14.96
N VAL A 42 10.57 7.34 14.18
CA VAL A 42 9.16 7.48 14.60
C VAL A 42 8.54 6.09 14.83
N CYS A 43 8.88 5.13 13.99
CA CYS A 43 8.31 3.79 14.02
C CYS A 43 8.69 2.95 15.24
N LEU A 44 9.74 3.30 15.97
CA LEU A 44 10.03 2.69 17.27
C LEU A 44 8.93 2.98 18.30
N LEU A 45 8.24 4.12 18.16
CA LEU A 45 7.17 4.53 19.06
C LEU A 45 5.78 3.97 18.67
N VAL A 46 5.54 3.76 17.36
CA VAL A 46 4.23 3.32 16.85
C VAL A 46 3.73 2.02 17.50
N PRO A 47 4.53 0.95 17.66
CA PRO A 47 4.08 -0.27 18.33
C PRO A 47 3.64 -0.04 19.76
N LEU A 48 4.32 0.84 20.51
CA LEU A 48 3.98 1.18 21.88
C LEU A 48 2.62 1.89 21.96
N PHE A 49 2.36 2.82 21.00
CA PHE A 49 1.08 3.51 20.93
C PHE A 49 -0.08 2.57 20.57
N ILE A 50 0.11 1.71 19.60
CA ILE A 50 -0.93 0.73 19.17
C ILE A 50 -1.23 -0.27 20.29
N GLU A 51 -0.20 -0.67 21.03
CA GLU A 51 -0.36 -1.60 22.15
C GLU A 51 -1.08 -0.95 23.34
N ARG A 52 -0.70 0.29 23.72
CA ARG A 52 -1.12 0.91 24.97
C ARG A 52 -2.47 1.61 24.88
N PHE A 53 -2.81 2.19 23.75
CA PHE A 53 -4.03 2.97 23.61
C PHE A 53 -5.13 2.23 22.85
N THR A 54 -6.39 2.36 23.35
CA THR A 54 -7.59 1.79 22.72
C THR A 54 -8.49 2.84 22.06
N ILE A 55 -8.03 4.10 22.06
CA ILE A 55 -8.79 5.21 21.48
C ILE A 55 -9.05 5.03 19.97
N TRP A 56 -8.15 4.32 19.30
CA TRP A 56 -8.20 4.06 17.85
C TRP A 56 -9.51 3.39 17.40
N GLU A 57 -10.13 2.60 18.26
CA GLU A 57 -11.39 1.90 17.96
C GLU A 57 -12.60 2.84 17.97
N LYS A 58 -12.50 4.01 18.64
CA LYS A 58 -13.66 4.85 18.98
C LYS A 58 -13.92 5.97 18.00
N ILE A 59 -12.89 6.48 17.33
CA ILE A 59 -12.89 7.73 16.55
C ILE A 59 -13.06 7.49 15.03
N GLY A 60 -13.97 6.57 14.63
CA GLY A 60 -14.13 6.18 13.24
C GLY A 60 -14.52 7.32 12.30
N TRP A 61 -15.52 8.13 12.67
CA TRP A 61 -15.96 9.25 11.83
C TRP A 61 -14.94 10.41 11.79
N GLN A 62 -14.17 10.60 12.85
CA GLN A 62 -13.08 11.57 12.86
C GLN A 62 -11.98 11.18 11.85
N TYR A 63 -11.69 9.88 11.70
CA TYR A 63 -10.79 9.40 10.64
C TYR A 63 -11.34 9.70 9.24
N ALA A 64 -12.64 9.44 9.01
CA ALA A 64 -13.28 9.75 7.72
C ALA A 64 -13.16 11.26 7.41
N LEU A 65 -13.50 12.12 8.36
CA LEU A 65 -13.41 13.56 8.19
C LEU A 65 -11.97 14.03 7.95
N ALA A 66 -11.02 13.55 8.77
CA ALA A 66 -9.61 13.90 8.62
C ALA A 66 -9.06 13.45 7.26
N GLY A 67 -9.42 12.24 6.79
CA GLY A 67 -9.03 11.75 5.48
C GLY A 67 -9.53 12.63 4.35
N VAL A 68 -10.84 12.96 4.35
CA VAL A 68 -11.44 13.85 3.35
C VAL A 68 -10.78 15.24 3.37
N LEU A 69 -10.57 15.83 4.54
CA LEU A 69 -9.95 17.16 4.65
C LEU A 69 -8.51 17.17 4.14
N LEU A 70 -7.73 16.13 4.45
CA LEU A 70 -6.34 16.01 3.97
C LEU A 70 -6.28 15.83 2.45
N LEU A 71 -7.20 15.06 1.85
CA LEU A 71 -7.28 14.94 0.40
C LEU A 71 -7.70 16.27 -0.22
N LEU A 72 -8.73 16.93 0.29
CA LEU A 72 -9.19 18.22 -0.22
C LEU A 72 -8.13 19.32 -0.11
N LEU A 73 -7.24 19.25 0.87
CA LEU A 73 -6.13 20.20 1.04
C LEU A 73 -5.25 20.32 -0.22
N VAL A 74 -5.11 19.23 -0.97
CA VAL A 74 -4.36 19.21 -2.22
C VAL A 74 -4.93 20.14 -3.27
N PHE A 75 -6.25 20.34 -3.33
CA PHE A 75 -6.87 21.29 -4.28
C PHE A 75 -6.52 22.75 -3.96
N VAL A 76 -6.18 23.05 -2.69
CA VAL A 76 -5.84 24.41 -2.24
C VAL A 76 -4.36 24.70 -2.42
N ILE A 77 -3.48 23.82 -1.93
CA ILE A 77 -2.02 24.05 -1.87
C ILE A 77 -1.22 23.05 -2.73
N GLY A 78 -1.89 22.17 -3.45
CA GLY A 78 -1.23 21.14 -4.25
C GLY A 78 -0.57 21.67 -5.50
N VAL A 79 0.57 21.06 -5.84
CA VAL A 79 1.35 21.31 -7.05
C VAL A 79 1.02 20.24 -8.08
N GLU A 80 0.86 20.66 -9.34
CA GLU A 80 0.64 19.73 -10.44
C GLU A 80 1.98 19.13 -10.91
N LYS A 81 2.05 17.79 -10.92
CA LYS A 81 3.20 17.03 -11.44
C LYS A 81 2.71 15.85 -12.28
N TYR A 82 3.38 15.64 -13.40
CA TYR A 82 3.05 14.53 -14.32
C TYR A 82 1.55 14.48 -14.70
N GLY A 83 0.90 15.66 -14.74
CA GLY A 83 -0.52 15.79 -15.10
C GLY A 83 -1.52 15.42 -13.98
N ALA A 84 -1.05 15.15 -12.77
CA ALA A 84 -1.87 14.95 -11.56
C ALA A 84 -1.59 16.05 -10.52
N ARG A 85 -2.63 16.55 -9.87
CA ARG A 85 -2.52 17.54 -8.80
C ARG A 85 -2.72 16.85 -7.44
N ASN A 86 -1.71 16.10 -7.00
CA ASN A 86 -1.76 15.25 -5.80
C ASN A 86 -0.51 15.37 -4.91
N TRP A 87 0.34 16.38 -5.16
CA TRP A 87 1.58 16.62 -4.42
C TRP A 87 1.54 17.94 -3.66
N ILE A 88 2.11 17.96 -2.46
CA ILE A 88 2.36 19.16 -1.66
C ILE A 88 3.88 19.30 -1.51
N SER A 89 4.43 20.45 -1.89
CA SER A 89 5.86 20.75 -1.73
C SER A 89 6.09 21.56 -0.45
N ILE A 90 6.87 21.03 0.48
CA ILE A 90 7.24 21.70 1.74
C ILE A 90 8.75 21.61 1.92
N GLY A 91 9.44 22.76 1.90
CA GLY A 91 10.88 22.82 2.17
C GLY A 91 11.74 21.96 1.24
N GLY A 92 11.33 21.76 -0.02
CA GLY A 92 12.02 20.91 -1.01
C GLY A 92 11.70 19.43 -0.90
N PHE A 93 10.84 19.02 0.04
CA PHE A 93 10.28 17.67 0.12
C PHE A 93 8.90 17.64 -0.49
N GLU A 94 8.61 16.55 -1.19
CA GLU A 94 7.34 16.31 -1.84
C GLU A 94 6.55 15.28 -1.07
N LEU A 95 5.39 15.68 -0.58
CA LEU A 95 4.48 14.84 0.17
C LEU A 95 3.22 14.60 -0.65
N GLN A 96 2.80 13.36 -0.70
CA GLN A 96 1.55 12.94 -1.32
C GLN A 96 0.55 12.58 -0.21
N PRO A 97 -0.46 13.40 0.06
CA PRO A 97 -1.40 13.16 1.17
C PRO A 97 -2.13 11.83 1.06
N SER A 98 -2.48 11.36 -0.14
CA SER A 98 -3.12 10.06 -0.34
C SER A 98 -2.32 8.89 0.23
N GLU A 99 -0.99 8.98 0.28
CA GLU A 99 -0.14 7.98 0.92
C GLU A 99 -0.39 7.87 2.44
N PHE A 100 -0.56 8.98 3.14
CA PHE A 100 -0.86 9.00 4.57
C PHE A 100 -2.32 8.67 4.85
N VAL A 101 -3.22 9.22 4.05
CA VAL A 101 -4.66 9.02 4.21
C VAL A 101 -5.04 7.56 4.02
N LYS A 102 -4.32 6.74 3.23
CA LYS A 102 -4.63 5.31 3.10
C LYS A 102 -4.60 4.55 4.44
N ILE A 103 -3.72 4.95 5.37
CA ILE A 103 -3.67 4.38 6.73
C ILE A 103 -4.90 4.82 7.52
N ILE A 104 -5.20 6.12 7.51
CA ILE A 104 -6.36 6.72 8.17
C ILE A 104 -7.66 6.10 7.64
N TYR A 105 -7.74 5.88 6.34
CA TYR A 105 -8.86 5.25 5.65
C TYR A 105 -9.10 3.81 6.11
N VAL A 106 -8.05 3.00 6.26
CA VAL A 106 -8.18 1.65 6.83
C VAL A 106 -8.69 1.70 8.26
N PHE A 107 -8.20 2.63 9.08
CA PHE A 107 -8.68 2.82 10.47
C PHE A 107 -10.13 3.27 10.51
N PHE A 108 -10.54 4.19 9.62
CA PHE A 108 -11.93 4.61 9.45
C PHE A 108 -12.85 3.42 9.20
N ILE A 109 -12.56 2.64 8.16
CA ILE A 109 -13.37 1.48 7.77
C ILE A 109 -13.41 0.44 8.89
N ALA A 110 -12.26 0.09 9.45
CA ALA A 110 -12.15 -0.90 10.51
C ALA A 110 -12.92 -0.49 11.78
N SER A 111 -12.85 0.79 12.18
CA SER A 111 -13.55 1.30 13.36
C SER A 111 -15.06 1.24 13.23
N LEU A 112 -15.60 1.49 12.04
CA LEU A 112 -17.04 1.49 11.82
C LEU A 112 -17.59 0.09 11.53
N LEU A 113 -16.93 -0.69 10.66
CA LEU A 113 -17.36 -2.06 10.34
C LEU A 113 -17.20 -3.03 11.52
N ALA A 114 -16.25 -2.79 12.44
CA ALA A 114 -16.14 -3.58 13.66
C ALA A 114 -17.33 -3.41 14.60
N LYS A 115 -18.05 -2.29 14.53
CA LYS A 115 -19.19 -1.97 15.39
C LYS A 115 -20.52 -2.43 14.82
N ARG A 116 -20.75 -2.23 13.52
CA ARG A 116 -22.04 -2.50 12.87
C ARG A 116 -21.84 -2.92 11.40
N THR A 117 -22.55 -3.97 11.01
CA THR A 117 -22.57 -4.51 9.65
C THR A 117 -24.00 -4.65 9.08
N ASP A 118 -24.98 -3.95 9.69
CA ASP A 118 -26.34 -3.84 9.15
C ASP A 118 -26.33 -3.03 7.84
N PHE A 119 -27.36 -3.23 7.01
CA PHE A 119 -27.41 -2.66 5.67
C PHE A 119 -27.31 -1.12 5.67
N LYS A 120 -27.99 -0.45 6.63
CA LYS A 120 -27.96 1.03 6.72
C LYS A 120 -26.54 1.53 7.07
N SER A 121 -25.88 0.92 8.05
CA SER A 121 -24.51 1.26 8.43
C SER A 121 -23.54 1.01 7.28
N VAL A 122 -23.64 -0.13 6.60
CA VAL A 122 -22.81 -0.45 5.44
C VAL A 122 -23.02 0.58 4.32
N ALA A 123 -24.28 0.97 4.03
CA ALA A 123 -24.57 1.97 3.00
C ALA A 123 -23.91 3.34 3.32
N VAL A 124 -24.02 3.81 4.56
CA VAL A 124 -23.40 5.09 4.97
C VAL A 124 -21.88 5.03 4.91
N ILE A 125 -21.27 3.92 5.37
CA ILE A 125 -19.81 3.72 5.29
C ILE A 125 -19.37 3.66 3.83
N SER A 126 -20.15 2.98 2.94
CA SER A 126 -19.87 2.91 1.50
C SER A 126 -19.87 4.29 0.85
N ILE A 127 -20.82 5.14 1.20
CA ILE A 127 -20.89 6.52 0.68
C ILE A 127 -19.66 7.31 1.13
N ALA A 128 -19.30 7.24 2.42
CA ALA A 128 -18.10 7.92 2.92
C ALA A 128 -16.81 7.39 2.28
N ALA A 129 -16.71 6.07 2.06
CA ALA A 129 -15.59 5.47 1.34
C ALA A 129 -15.55 5.93 -0.13
N ALA A 130 -16.71 5.98 -0.81
CA ALA A 130 -16.83 6.46 -2.18
C ALA A 130 -16.45 7.95 -2.33
N VAL A 131 -16.69 8.78 -1.32
CA VAL A 131 -16.22 10.18 -1.31
C VAL A 131 -14.71 10.26 -1.38
N HIS A 132 -13.97 9.47 -0.59
CA HIS A 132 -12.51 9.42 -0.66
C HIS A 132 -12.02 9.00 -2.05
N VAL A 133 -12.59 7.91 -2.59
CA VAL A 133 -12.27 7.43 -3.94
C VAL A 133 -12.58 8.48 -5.00
N GLY A 134 -13.73 9.15 -4.89
CA GLY A 134 -14.14 10.21 -5.81
C GLY A 134 -13.19 11.41 -5.82
N ILE A 135 -12.70 11.84 -4.65
CA ILE A 135 -11.70 12.91 -4.55
C ILE A 135 -10.41 12.49 -5.27
N LEU A 136 -9.91 11.27 -5.05
CA LEU A 136 -8.70 10.76 -5.70
C LEU A 136 -8.85 10.69 -7.24
N VAL A 137 -10.05 10.33 -7.73
CA VAL A 137 -10.34 10.36 -9.17
C VAL A 137 -10.28 11.78 -9.71
N LEU A 138 -10.80 12.77 -8.98
CA LEU A 138 -10.73 14.19 -9.35
C LEU A 138 -9.29 14.73 -9.30
N GLU A 139 -8.45 14.26 -8.39
CA GLU A 139 -7.00 14.54 -8.33
C GLU A 139 -6.22 13.87 -9.49
N LYS A 140 -6.89 13.03 -10.30
CA LYS A 140 -6.30 12.17 -11.34
C LYS A 140 -5.34 11.11 -10.78
N ASP A 141 -5.45 10.77 -9.50
CA ASP A 141 -4.68 9.71 -8.83
C ASP A 141 -5.46 8.38 -8.87
N LEU A 142 -5.50 7.79 -10.07
CA LEU A 142 -6.25 6.55 -10.30
C LEU A 142 -5.64 5.35 -9.57
N GLY A 143 -4.33 5.36 -9.36
CA GLY A 143 -3.63 4.30 -8.63
C GLY A 143 -4.08 4.25 -7.17
N ALA A 144 -4.05 5.39 -6.48
CA ALA A 144 -4.56 5.49 -5.12
C ALA A 144 -6.06 5.18 -5.06
N ALA A 145 -6.87 5.70 -6.00
CA ALA A 145 -8.30 5.41 -6.07
C ALA A 145 -8.60 3.91 -6.13
N LEU A 146 -7.86 3.15 -6.95
CA LEU A 146 -7.99 1.69 -7.03
C LEU A 146 -7.57 1.00 -5.74
N ILE A 147 -6.49 1.43 -5.09
CA ILE A 147 -6.05 0.87 -3.80
C ILE A 147 -7.14 1.06 -2.74
N TYR A 148 -7.72 2.26 -2.63
CA TYR A 148 -8.77 2.56 -1.67
C TYR A 148 -10.04 1.75 -1.95
N PHE A 149 -10.44 1.69 -3.21
CA PHE A 149 -11.64 0.95 -3.63
C PHE A 149 -11.52 -0.55 -3.30
N VAL A 150 -10.42 -1.19 -3.72
CA VAL A 150 -10.20 -2.63 -3.48
C VAL A 150 -10.04 -2.91 -1.98
N THR A 151 -9.32 -2.05 -1.24
CA THR A 151 -9.18 -2.19 0.21
C THR A 151 -10.53 -2.14 0.90
N TYR A 152 -11.38 -1.17 0.56
CA TYR A 152 -12.74 -1.09 1.10
C TYR A 152 -13.54 -2.35 0.82
N LEU A 153 -13.54 -2.81 -0.43
CA LEU A 153 -14.33 -3.95 -0.87
C LEU A 153 -13.91 -5.24 -0.15
N MET A 154 -12.61 -5.46 -0.01
CA MET A 154 -12.06 -6.62 0.70
C MET A 154 -12.34 -6.56 2.20
N MET A 155 -12.20 -5.39 2.83
CA MET A 155 -12.54 -5.21 4.25
C MET A 155 -14.04 -5.39 4.50
N LEU A 156 -14.90 -4.88 3.62
CA LEU A 156 -16.35 -5.07 3.70
C LEU A 156 -16.74 -6.55 3.59
N TYR A 157 -16.11 -7.27 2.66
CA TYR A 157 -16.33 -8.71 2.51
C TYR A 157 -15.94 -9.47 3.79
N VAL A 158 -14.74 -9.23 4.32
CA VAL A 158 -14.27 -9.89 5.54
C VAL A 158 -15.12 -9.53 6.77
N ALA A 159 -15.60 -8.29 6.87
CA ALA A 159 -16.45 -7.85 7.98
C ALA A 159 -17.87 -8.46 7.93
N THR A 160 -18.40 -8.71 6.73
CA THR A 160 -19.80 -9.14 6.56
C THR A 160 -19.93 -10.61 6.17
N MET A 161 -18.90 -11.22 5.61
CA MET A 161 -18.86 -12.57 5.01
C MET A 161 -19.96 -12.78 3.94
N LYS A 162 -20.41 -11.69 3.29
CA LYS A 162 -21.49 -11.72 2.29
C LYS A 162 -20.94 -11.46 0.89
N LEU A 163 -20.87 -12.50 0.06
CA LEU A 163 -20.37 -12.42 -1.30
C LEU A 163 -21.13 -11.41 -2.18
N ARG A 164 -22.40 -11.16 -1.88
CA ARG A 164 -23.22 -10.15 -2.59
C ARG A 164 -22.61 -8.74 -2.57
N TYR A 165 -21.94 -8.35 -1.49
CA TYR A 165 -21.28 -7.04 -1.42
C TYR A 165 -20.03 -7.00 -2.31
N LEU A 166 -19.30 -8.11 -2.39
CA LEU A 166 -18.15 -8.23 -3.29
C LEU A 166 -18.61 -8.14 -4.76
N ALA A 167 -19.67 -8.88 -5.11
CA ALA A 167 -20.24 -8.84 -6.45
C ALA A 167 -20.81 -7.46 -6.83
N ALA A 168 -21.56 -6.82 -5.92
CA ALA A 168 -22.07 -5.48 -6.12
C ALA A 168 -20.96 -4.44 -6.28
N GLY A 169 -19.90 -4.56 -5.46
CA GLY A 169 -18.73 -3.71 -5.57
C GLY A 169 -17.97 -3.92 -6.88
N ALA A 170 -17.75 -5.17 -7.30
CA ALA A 170 -17.11 -5.47 -8.59
C ALA A 170 -17.91 -4.88 -9.75
N PHE A 171 -19.23 -5.02 -9.73
CA PHE A 171 -20.11 -4.41 -10.75
C PHE A 171 -20.00 -2.87 -10.73
N ALA A 172 -20.07 -2.25 -9.55
CA ALA A 172 -19.93 -0.79 -9.41
C ALA A 172 -18.55 -0.30 -9.87
N GLY A 173 -17.49 -1.01 -9.55
CA GLY A 173 -16.12 -0.70 -9.99
C GLY A 173 -15.96 -0.80 -11.50
N THR A 174 -16.54 -1.83 -12.13
CA THR A 174 -16.54 -1.97 -13.58
C THR A 174 -17.30 -0.82 -14.24
N ALA A 175 -18.51 -0.50 -13.75
CA ALA A 175 -19.28 0.62 -14.24
C ALA A 175 -18.54 1.95 -14.09
N ALA A 176 -17.93 2.20 -12.93
CA ALA A 176 -17.11 3.40 -12.68
C ALA A 176 -15.89 3.47 -13.61
N SER A 177 -15.25 2.35 -13.92
CA SER A 177 -14.12 2.29 -14.86
C SER A 177 -14.53 2.64 -16.29
N VAL A 178 -15.70 2.16 -16.74
CA VAL A 178 -16.26 2.53 -18.06
C VAL A 178 -16.57 4.02 -18.12
N VAL A 179 -17.21 4.56 -17.07
CA VAL A 179 -17.51 6.00 -16.98
C VAL A 179 -16.23 6.82 -16.97
N ALA A 180 -15.21 6.40 -16.19
CA ALA A 180 -13.92 7.08 -16.13
C ALA A 180 -13.21 7.06 -17.50
N TYR A 181 -13.26 5.96 -18.23
CA TYR A 181 -12.71 5.86 -19.59
C TYR A 181 -13.40 6.84 -20.56
N GLN A 182 -14.72 7.02 -20.46
CA GLN A 182 -15.45 7.96 -21.32
C GLN A 182 -15.18 9.42 -20.96
N LEU A 183 -15.13 9.75 -19.66
CA LEU A 183 -15.02 11.13 -19.19
C LEU A 183 -13.60 11.69 -19.19
N PHE A 184 -12.60 10.87 -18.87
CA PHE A 184 -11.25 11.33 -18.60
C PHE A 184 -10.27 10.99 -19.74
N ALA A 185 -9.73 12.01 -20.42
CA ALA A 185 -8.76 11.84 -21.50
C ALA A 185 -7.49 11.11 -21.06
N HIS A 186 -6.99 11.38 -19.84
CA HIS A 186 -5.79 10.72 -19.30
C HIS A 186 -5.99 9.21 -19.09
N VAL A 187 -7.23 8.76 -18.79
CA VAL A 187 -7.55 7.31 -18.69
C VAL A 187 -7.47 6.69 -20.08
N ARG A 188 -8.05 7.32 -21.10
CA ARG A 188 -7.99 6.83 -22.47
C ARG A 188 -6.56 6.71 -22.98
N VAL A 189 -5.71 7.71 -22.71
CA VAL A 189 -4.29 7.69 -23.07
C VAL A 189 -3.58 6.50 -22.42
N ARG A 190 -3.77 6.25 -21.12
CA ARG A 190 -3.16 5.11 -20.42
C ARG A 190 -3.64 3.77 -20.96
N VAL A 191 -4.95 3.64 -21.25
CA VAL A 191 -5.50 2.40 -21.83
C VAL A 191 -4.98 2.20 -23.27
N ALA A 192 -4.93 3.22 -24.09
CA ALA A 192 -4.37 3.13 -25.45
C ALA A 192 -2.89 2.72 -25.43
N ALA A 193 -2.07 3.36 -24.59
CA ALA A 193 -0.67 3.00 -24.40
C ALA A 193 -0.48 1.57 -23.87
N TRP A 194 -1.41 1.07 -23.05
CA TRP A 194 -1.39 -0.31 -22.58
C TRP A 194 -1.80 -1.32 -23.65
N GLN A 195 -2.82 -1.02 -24.46
CA GLN A 195 -3.27 -1.91 -25.54
C GLN A 195 -2.21 -2.05 -26.63
N ASP A 196 -1.74 -0.93 -27.17
CA ASP A 196 -0.69 -0.89 -28.17
C ASP A 196 0.34 0.21 -27.86
N PRO A 197 1.39 -0.12 -27.07
CA PRO A 197 2.41 0.84 -26.72
C PRO A 197 3.25 1.31 -27.93
N TRP A 198 3.37 0.48 -28.96
CA TRP A 198 4.13 0.81 -30.16
C TRP A 198 3.46 1.89 -31.00
N ALA A 199 2.15 1.79 -31.21
CA ALA A 199 1.37 2.80 -31.90
C ALA A 199 1.25 4.12 -31.10
N ASN A 200 1.41 4.05 -29.77
CA ASN A 200 1.22 5.19 -28.85
C ASN A 200 2.54 5.68 -28.21
N MET A 201 3.67 5.57 -28.92
CA MET A 201 5.00 5.94 -28.41
C MET A 201 5.05 7.38 -27.86
N ASN A 202 4.38 8.34 -28.50
CA ASN A 202 4.36 9.74 -28.08
C ASN A 202 3.41 10.04 -26.91
N GLN A 203 2.59 9.07 -26.49
CA GLN A 203 1.52 9.23 -25.49
C GLN A 203 1.66 8.27 -24.30
N GLY A 204 2.88 8.03 -23.83
CA GLY A 204 3.16 7.14 -22.69
C GLY A 204 3.51 5.70 -23.09
N GLY A 205 3.34 5.29 -24.35
CA GLY A 205 3.75 3.97 -24.84
C GLY A 205 5.26 3.77 -24.78
N TYR A 206 6.06 4.84 -24.96
CA TYR A 206 7.51 4.80 -24.87
C TYR A 206 8.02 4.21 -23.54
N GLN A 207 7.45 4.65 -22.41
CA GLN A 207 7.83 4.15 -21.08
C GLN A 207 7.59 2.64 -20.97
N ILE A 208 6.44 2.17 -21.48
CA ILE A 208 6.07 0.74 -21.46
C ILE A 208 7.00 -0.07 -22.36
N CYS A 209 7.30 0.41 -23.57
CA CYS A 209 8.23 -0.26 -24.48
C CYS A 209 9.62 -0.38 -23.86
N GLN A 210 10.17 0.71 -23.32
CA GLN A 210 11.48 0.69 -22.68
C GLN A 210 11.51 -0.25 -21.46
N SER A 211 10.42 -0.28 -20.68
CA SER A 211 10.26 -1.21 -19.57
C SER A 211 10.31 -2.68 -20.03
N LEU A 212 9.57 -3.00 -21.10
CA LEU A 212 9.55 -4.37 -21.65
C LEU A 212 10.91 -4.77 -22.24
N PHE A 213 11.62 -3.83 -22.88
CA PHE A 213 12.99 -4.06 -23.36
C PHE A 213 13.94 -4.36 -22.21
N ALA A 214 13.92 -3.54 -21.14
CA ALA A 214 14.75 -3.74 -19.96
C ALA A 214 14.51 -5.13 -19.35
N ILE A 215 13.24 -5.52 -19.13
CA ILE A 215 12.88 -6.84 -18.61
C ILE A 215 13.35 -7.96 -19.54
N GLY A 216 13.16 -7.80 -20.87
CA GLY A 216 13.56 -8.78 -21.87
C GLY A 216 15.08 -8.93 -21.97
N THR A 217 15.83 -7.84 -21.88
CA THR A 217 17.30 -7.81 -21.93
C THR A 217 17.93 -8.50 -20.71
N GLY A 218 17.33 -8.34 -19.51
CA GLY A 218 17.81 -8.98 -18.30
C GLY A 218 17.73 -10.49 -18.31
N GLY A 219 16.76 -11.09 -19.02
CA GLY A 219 16.61 -12.53 -19.09
C GLY A 219 16.46 -13.18 -17.70
N LEU A 220 16.95 -14.41 -17.53
CA LEU A 220 16.79 -15.15 -16.27
C LEU A 220 17.71 -14.63 -15.16
N PHE A 221 18.97 -14.32 -15.47
CA PHE A 221 20.01 -14.03 -14.48
C PHE A 221 20.40 -12.56 -14.39
N GLY A 222 19.86 -11.71 -15.26
CA GLY A 222 20.22 -10.31 -15.36
C GLY A 222 21.53 -10.06 -16.12
N MET A 223 21.73 -8.80 -16.50
CA MET A 223 22.97 -8.37 -17.15
C MET A 223 24.14 -8.19 -16.16
N GLY A 224 23.84 -8.14 -14.86
CA GLY A 224 24.75 -7.77 -13.78
C GLY A 224 24.53 -6.33 -13.31
N LEU A 225 24.72 -6.11 -12.00
CA LEU A 225 24.56 -4.80 -11.39
C LEU A 225 25.51 -3.79 -12.02
N GLY A 226 24.97 -2.67 -12.53
CA GLY A 226 25.72 -1.63 -13.21
C GLY A 226 26.02 -1.90 -14.68
N GLN A 227 25.62 -3.03 -15.25
CA GLN A 227 25.86 -3.38 -16.66
C GLN A 227 24.66 -3.11 -17.57
N GLY A 228 23.49 -2.86 -17.00
CA GLY A 228 22.28 -2.46 -17.74
C GLY A 228 22.26 -0.98 -18.11
N MET A 229 21.23 -0.58 -18.86
CA MET A 229 20.93 0.79 -19.24
C MET A 229 19.56 1.25 -18.66
N PRO A 230 19.27 1.05 -17.37
CA PRO A 230 17.93 1.28 -16.82
C PRO A 230 17.47 2.74 -16.97
N LYS A 231 18.37 3.71 -17.11
CA LYS A 231 18.04 5.13 -17.34
C LYS A 231 17.39 5.39 -18.70
N SER A 232 17.36 4.42 -19.61
CA SER A 232 16.58 4.51 -20.85
C SER A 232 15.07 4.48 -20.58
N VAL A 233 14.65 3.91 -19.44
CA VAL A 233 13.25 3.90 -19.01
C VAL A 233 12.94 5.21 -18.29
N PRO A 234 12.02 6.06 -18.80
CA PRO A 234 11.65 7.29 -18.10
C PRO A 234 11.05 7.02 -16.72
N VAL A 235 11.38 7.87 -15.73
CA VAL A 235 10.89 7.77 -14.35
C VAL A 235 11.20 6.40 -13.70
N VAL A 236 12.33 5.83 -14.08
CA VAL A 236 12.75 4.48 -13.63
C VAL A 236 12.93 4.41 -12.12
N GLU A 237 13.31 5.50 -11.47
CA GLU A 237 13.56 5.56 -10.02
C GLU A 237 12.29 5.36 -9.18
N SER A 238 11.13 5.73 -9.72
CA SER A 238 9.84 5.63 -9.01
C SER A 238 8.97 4.51 -9.57
N ASP A 239 8.31 4.76 -10.71
CA ASP A 239 7.23 3.90 -11.19
C ASP A 239 7.74 2.64 -11.89
N PHE A 240 8.94 2.68 -12.48
CA PHE A 240 9.50 1.60 -13.29
C PHE A 240 10.76 0.94 -12.69
N ILE A 241 11.01 1.09 -11.38
CA ILE A 241 12.21 0.53 -10.74
C ILE A 241 12.28 -1.00 -10.87
N PHE A 242 11.14 -1.67 -10.93
CA PHE A 242 11.08 -3.12 -11.13
C PHE A 242 11.67 -3.55 -12.48
N SER A 243 11.57 -2.71 -13.54
CA SER A 243 12.22 -2.97 -14.84
C SER A 243 13.74 -2.92 -14.70
N ALA A 244 14.27 -1.94 -13.95
CA ALA A 244 15.72 -1.84 -13.70
C ALA A 244 16.23 -3.04 -12.90
N ILE A 245 15.46 -3.51 -11.93
CA ILE A 245 15.79 -4.73 -11.16
C ILE A 245 15.80 -5.94 -12.09
N ALA A 246 14.80 -6.07 -12.96
CA ALA A 246 14.71 -7.17 -13.92
C ALA A 246 15.85 -7.15 -14.92
N GLU A 247 16.26 -5.96 -15.42
CA GLU A 247 17.37 -5.82 -16.36
C GLU A 247 18.72 -6.23 -15.75
N GLU A 248 19.02 -5.71 -14.56
CA GLU A 248 20.33 -5.92 -13.94
C GLU A 248 20.44 -7.21 -13.13
N MET A 249 19.36 -7.64 -12.46
CA MET A 249 19.36 -8.81 -11.55
C MET A 249 18.61 -10.03 -12.12
N GLY A 250 17.82 -9.86 -13.17
CA GLY A 250 17.11 -10.94 -13.87
C GLY A 250 15.78 -11.34 -13.23
N VAL A 251 15.04 -12.19 -13.98
CA VAL A 251 13.69 -12.64 -13.62
C VAL A 251 13.69 -13.49 -12.35
N ILE A 252 14.72 -14.32 -12.13
CA ILE A 252 14.82 -15.15 -10.93
C ILE A 252 14.85 -14.26 -9.67
N PHE A 253 15.62 -13.18 -9.68
CA PHE A 253 15.66 -12.24 -8.56
C PHE A 253 14.30 -11.52 -8.38
N CYS A 254 13.64 -11.15 -9.47
CA CYS A 254 12.31 -10.56 -9.44
C CYS A 254 11.27 -11.51 -8.79
N ILE A 255 11.35 -12.82 -9.07
CA ILE A 255 10.49 -13.82 -8.42
C ILE A 255 10.76 -13.86 -6.91
N PHE A 256 12.03 -13.87 -6.47
CA PHE A 256 12.36 -13.80 -5.04
C PHE A 256 11.79 -12.54 -4.39
N LEU A 257 11.88 -11.40 -5.06
CA LEU A 257 11.31 -10.14 -4.56
C LEU A 257 9.79 -10.22 -4.39
N ILE A 258 9.09 -10.77 -5.37
CA ILE A 258 7.64 -11.00 -5.29
C ILE A 258 7.31 -11.95 -4.12
N LEU A 259 8.08 -13.00 -3.91
CA LEU A 259 7.88 -13.94 -2.79
C LEU A 259 8.09 -13.26 -1.43
N ILE A 260 8.99 -12.27 -1.29
CA ILE A 260 9.15 -11.48 -0.08
C ILE A 260 7.89 -10.66 0.22
N TYR A 261 7.27 -10.02 -0.80
CA TYR A 261 6.01 -9.31 -0.62
C TYR A 261 4.85 -10.24 -0.27
N ILE A 262 4.75 -11.40 -0.93
CA ILE A 262 3.74 -12.42 -0.61
C ILE A 262 3.95 -12.93 0.83
N SER A 263 5.19 -13.20 1.25
CA SER A 263 5.52 -13.57 2.63
C SER A 263 5.06 -12.51 3.62
N SER A 264 5.30 -11.24 3.34
CA SER A 264 4.84 -10.12 4.18
C SER A 264 3.31 -10.06 4.26
N PHE A 265 2.63 -10.21 3.13
CA PHE A 265 1.16 -10.26 3.08
C PHE A 265 0.60 -11.41 3.91
N ILE A 266 1.11 -12.63 3.72
CA ILE A 266 0.67 -13.82 4.49
C ILE A 266 0.88 -13.60 6.00
N MET A 267 2.01 -13.01 6.38
CA MET A 267 2.27 -12.70 7.78
C MET A 267 1.29 -11.69 8.36
N PHE A 268 0.98 -10.62 7.63
CA PHE A 268 0.01 -9.60 8.07
C PHE A 268 -1.37 -10.22 8.23
N VAL A 269 -1.81 -11.06 7.27
CA VAL A 269 -3.07 -11.80 7.36
C VAL A 269 -3.08 -12.77 8.54
N ASN A 270 -1.99 -13.50 8.78
CA ASN A 270 -1.89 -14.40 9.94
C ASN A 270 -1.99 -13.65 11.28
N ILE A 271 -1.43 -12.44 11.36
CA ILE A 271 -1.59 -11.58 12.53
C ILE A 271 -3.05 -11.14 12.64
N ALA A 272 -3.68 -10.71 11.54
CA ALA A 272 -5.08 -10.32 11.52
C ALA A 272 -5.99 -11.45 12.04
N LEU A 273 -5.76 -12.69 11.60
CA LEU A 273 -6.56 -13.85 12.03
C LEU A 273 -6.43 -14.17 13.52
N LYS A 274 -5.29 -13.85 14.13
CA LYS A 274 -5.04 -14.07 15.56
C LYS A 274 -5.62 -12.98 16.47
N MET A 275 -6.02 -11.81 15.91
CA MET A 275 -6.57 -10.72 16.71
C MET A 275 -7.94 -11.08 17.30
N LYS A 276 -8.10 -10.92 18.62
CA LYS A 276 -9.37 -11.14 19.31
C LYS A 276 -10.42 -10.07 18.99
N LYS A 277 -10.01 -8.81 18.87
CA LYS A 277 -10.91 -7.69 18.59
C LYS A 277 -11.05 -7.43 17.09
N ASN A 278 -12.30 -7.32 16.61
CA ASN A 278 -12.63 -7.11 15.20
C ASN A 278 -11.97 -5.86 14.60
N PHE A 279 -11.81 -4.79 15.37
CA PHE A 279 -11.14 -3.58 14.91
C PHE A 279 -9.70 -3.88 14.44
N TYR A 280 -8.86 -4.47 15.30
CA TYR A 280 -7.47 -4.79 14.96
C TYR A 280 -7.37 -5.86 13.87
N LYS A 281 -8.30 -6.82 13.87
CA LYS A 281 -8.41 -7.81 12.81
C LYS A 281 -8.62 -7.16 11.44
N LEU A 282 -9.60 -6.25 11.34
CA LEU A 282 -9.90 -5.53 10.11
C LEU A 282 -8.78 -4.54 9.73
N CYS A 283 -8.16 -3.86 10.70
CA CYS A 283 -7.02 -2.98 10.43
C CYS A 283 -5.83 -3.75 9.85
N ALA A 284 -5.41 -4.85 10.48
CA ALA A 284 -4.28 -5.64 10.00
C ALA A 284 -4.57 -6.23 8.62
N PHE A 285 -5.79 -6.71 8.40
CA PHE A 285 -6.21 -7.20 7.08
C PHE A 285 -6.25 -6.09 6.03
N GLY A 286 -6.84 -4.93 6.34
CA GLY A 286 -6.90 -3.80 5.42
C GLY A 286 -5.52 -3.29 5.03
N LEU A 287 -4.59 -3.17 5.98
CA LEU A 287 -3.20 -2.78 5.72
C LEU A 287 -2.46 -3.83 4.88
N SER A 288 -2.77 -5.13 5.05
CA SER A 288 -2.21 -6.19 4.21
C SER A 288 -2.68 -6.08 2.76
N VAL A 289 -3.97 -5.77 2.55
CA VAL A 289 -4.53 -5.54 1.21
C VAL A 289 -3.92 -4.30 0.55
N VAL A 290 -3.78 -3.20 1.29
CA VAL A 290 -3.09 -1.98 0.80
C VAL A 290 -1.71 -2.33 0.28
N LEU A 291 -0.89 -3.05 1.06
CA LEU A 291 0.47 -3.41 0.69
C LEU A 291 0.50 -4.27 -0.57
N ILE A 292 -0.21 -5.41 -0.57
CA ILE A 292 -0.10 -6.37 -1.68
C ILE A 292 -0.74 -5.84 -2.97
N PHE A 293 -1.83 -5.07 -2.87
CA PHE A 293 -2.47 -4.49 -4.03
C PHE A 293 -1.63 -3.35 -4.63
N GLN A 294 -0.94 -2.56 -3.82
CA GLN A 294 0.03 -1.57 -4.29
C GLN A 294 1.18 -2.24 -5.05
N VAL A 295 1.73 -3.34 -4.54
CA VAL A 295 2.73 -4.15 -5.25
C VAL A 295 2.19 -4.68 -6.57
N PHE A 296 0.97 -5.22 -6.56
CA PHE A 296 0.32 -5.72 -7.79
C PHE A 296 0.15 -4.63 -8.85
N LEU A 297 -0.30 -3.43 -8.47
CA LEU A 297 -0.46 -2.31 -9.40
C LEU A 297 0.90 -1.85 -9.97
N SER A 298 1.94 -1.77 -9.14
CA SER A 298 3.27 -1.35 -9.57
C SER A 298 3.85 -2.37 -10.56
N ILE A 299 3.95 -3.64 -10.18
CA ILE A 299 4.53 -4.69 -11.03
C ILE A 299 3.67 -4.95 -12.26
N GLY A 300 2.35 -5.00 -12.10
CA GLY A 300 1.41 -5.22 -13.20
C GLY A 300 1.45 -4.12 -14.26
N GLY A 301 1.64 -2.86 -13.85
CA GLY A 301 1.80 -1.73 -14.77
C GLY A 301 3.10 -1.81 -15.56
N VAL A 302 4.19 -2.15 -14.91
CA VAL A 302 5.54 -2.25 -15.50
C VAL A 302 5.65 -3.42 -16.47
N THR A 303 5.00 -4.55 -16.18
CA THR A 303 4.99 -5.75 -17.03
C THR A 303 3.92 -5.73 -18.12
N LYS A 304 3.19 -4.63 -18.28
CA LYS A 304 2.06 -4.53 -19.22
C LYS A 304 0.91 -5.52 -18.91
N PHE A 305 0.82 -6.03 -17.69
CA PHE A 305 -0.30 -6.89 -17.30
C PHE A 305 -1.60 -6.08 -17.12
N ILE A 306 -1.47 -4.85 -16.59
CA ILE A 306 -2.55 -3.86 -16.44
C ILE A 306 -2.07 -2.50 -16.98
N PRO A 307 -2.99 -1.54 -17.25
CA PRO A 307 -2.59 -0.17 -17.54
C PRO A 307 -1.74 0.42 -16.41
N SER A 308 -0.63 1.11 -16.76
CA SER A 308 0.23 1.75 -15.77
C SER A 308 -0.53 2.80 -14.96
N THR A 309 -0.45 2.71 -13.64
CA THR A 309 -1.15 3.60 -12.71
C THR A 309 -0.25 4.65 -12.07
N GLY A 310 1.08 4.57 -12.24
CA GLY A 310 2.03 5.49 -11.62
C GLY A 310 2.16 5.27 -10.10
N VAL A 311 2.02 4.03 -9.65
CA VAL A 311 2.13 3.66 -8.22
C VAL A 311 3.52 3.12 -7.95
N THR A 312 4.15 3.64 -6.90
CA THR A 312 5.48 3.22 -6.45
C THR A 312 5.49 1.80 -5.89
N LEU A 313 6.59 1.06 -6.10
CA LEU A 313 6.82 -0.24 -5.46
C LEU A 313 7.23 -0.03 -3.99
N PRO A 314 6.43 -0.51 -3.01
CA PRO A 314 6.64 -0.22 -1.59
C PRO A 314 8.06 -0.56 -1.10
N LEU A 315 8.70 0.34 -0.33
CA LEU A 315 10.06 0.24 0.23
C LEU A 315 11.20 0.27 -0.78
N ILE A 316 10.96 0.12 -2.07
CA ILE A 316 11.98 0.00 -3.12
C ILE A 316 12.05 1.26 -3.97
N SER A 317 10.91 1.69 -4.55
CA SER A 317 10.84 2.90 -5.37
C SER A 317 11.25 4.15 -4.61
N TYR A 318 11.81 5.10 -5.33
CA TYR A 318 11.92 6.47 -4.82
C TYR A 318 10.52 7.06 -4.59
N GLY A 319 10.28 7.50 -3.37
CA GLY A 319 9.03 8.14 -2.98
C GLY A 319 8.99 8.42 -1.48
N GLY A 320 9.26 9.68 -1.08
CA GLY A 320 9.37 10.05 0.34
C GLY A 320 8.13 9.70 1.15
N SER A 321 6.94 10.03 0.66
CA SER A 321 5.68 9.68 1.34
C SER A 321 5.45 8.18 1.38
N SER A 322 5.72 7.48 0.28
CA SER A 322 5.47 6.04 0.15
C SER A 322 6.37 5.23 1.09
N ILE A 323 7.67 5.57 1.21
CA ILE A 323 8.56 4.87 2.14
C ILE A 323 8.17 5.10 3.59
N ILE A 324 7.84 6.35 3.97
CA ILE A 324 7.40 6.68 5.33
C ILE A 324 6.14 5.88 5.69
N THR A 325 5.12 5.94 4.84
CA THR A 325 3.83 5.30 5.13
C THR A 325 3.94 3.78 5.13
N THR A 326 4.78 3.20 4.27
CA THR A 326 4.99 1.76 4.26
C THR A 326 5.72 1.30 5.53
N ILE A 327 6.76 2.03 5.98
CA ILE A 327 7.44 1.73 7.25
C ILE A 327 6.45 1.84 8.42
N VAL A 328 5.56 2.87 8.43
CA VAL A 328 4.50 3.01 9.43
C VAL A 328 3.54 1.81 9.39
N ILE A 329 3.12 1.34 8.21
CA ILE A 329 2.28 0.14 8.07
C ILE A 329 2.94 -1.07 8.73
N PHE A 330 4.21 -1.35 8.41
CA PHE A 330 4.96 -2.45 9.03
C PHE A 330 5.03 -2.31 10.56
N SER A 331 5.20 -1.09 11.06
CA SER A 331 5.27 -0.81 12.50
C SER A 331 3.93 -0.96 13.20
N ILE A 332 2.82 -0.57 12.57
CA ILE A 332 1.46 -0.81 13.10
C ILE A 332 1.22 -2.32 13.23
N ILE A 333 1.58 -3.10 12.21
CA ILE A 333 1.46 -4.57 12.23
C ILE A 333 2.33 -5.17 13.33
N GLN A 334 3.56 -4.66 13.53
CA GLN A 334 4.40 -5.07 14.66
C GLN A 334 3.75 -4.78 16.01
N GLY A 335 3.15 -3.61 16.17
CA GLY A 335 2.40 -3.25 17.38
C GLY A 335 1.22 -4.19 17.66
N MET A 336 0.48 -4.56 16.62
CA MET A 336 -0.60 -5.54 16.71
C MET A 336 -0.07 -6.93 17.07
N TYR A 337 1.05 -7.34 16.52
CA TYR A 337 1.70 -8.61 16.87
C TYR A 337 2.13 -8.67 18.34
N VAL A 338 2.77 -7.61 18.85
CA VAL A 338 3.19 -7.51 20.25
C VAL A 338 1.98 -7.55 21.19
N ARG A 339 0.93 -6.79 20.84
CA ARG A 339 -0.33 -6.78 21.58
C ARG A 339 -0.95 -8.17 21.67
N ASN A 340 -1.07 -8.88 20.57
CA ASN A 340 -1.63 -10.23 20.55
C ASN A 340 -0.84 -11.18 21.43
N ARG A 341 0.47 -11.16 21.35
CA ARG A 341 1.33 -12.00 22.22
C ARG A 341 1.15 -11.71 23.70
N ARG A 342 0.98 -10.43 24.06
CA ARG A 342 0.74 -10.05 25.44
C ARG A 342 -0.62 -10.58 25.93
N GLU A 343 -1.67 -10.44 25.12
CA GLU A 343 -3.00 -10.97 25.42
C GLU A 343 -2.98 -12.50 25.56
N GLU A 344 -2.19 -13.24 24.76
CA GLU A 344 -2.00 -14.69 24.88
C GLU A 344 -1.32 -15.09 26.19
N VAL A 345 -0.25 -14.38 26.58
CA VAL A 345 0.48 -14.65 27.83
C VAL A 345 -0.42 -14.44 29.04
N THR A 346 -1.14 -13.30 29.10
CA THR A 346 -2.06 -13.00 30.22
C THR A 346 -3.15 -14.07 30.32
N THR A 347 -3.74 -14.50 29.21
CA THR A 347 -4.78 -15.54 29.20
C THR A 347 -4.24 -16.87 29.72
N ASN A 348 -3.02 -17.25 29.33
CA ASN A 348 -2.37 -18.49 29.79
C ASN A 348 -2.04 -18.46 31.30
N GLU A 349 -1.59 -17.32 31.82
CA GLU A 349 -1.31 -17.11 33.22
C GLU A 349 -2.60 -17.21 34.09
N GLU A 350 -3.68 -16.57 33.61
CA GLU A 350 -5.00 -16.66 34.25
C GLU A 350 -5.52 -18.12 34.30
N GLN A 351 -5.39 -18.84 33.17
CA GLN A 351 -5.80 -20.25 33.10
C GLN A 351 -4.97 -21.13 34.03
N ALA A 352 -3.67 -20.92 34.11
CA ALA A 352 -2.77 -21.62 35.00
C ALA A 352 -3.10 -21.32 36.48
N ALA A 353 -3.48 -20.09 36.83
CA ALA A 353 -3.91 -19.71 38.18
C ALA A 353 -5.23 -20.37 38.58
N ILE A 354 -6.20 -20.49 37.66
CA ILE A 354 -7.47 -21.19 37.88
C ILE A 354 -7.21 -22.66 38.11
N ASN A 355 -6.38 -23.32 37.31
CA ASN A 355 -6.07 -24.75 37.44
C ASN A 355 -5.35 -25.06 38.77
N ARG A 356 -4.46 -24.16 39.24
CA ARG A 356 -3.80 -24.29 40.55
C ARG A 356 -4.79 -24.18 41.73
N LYS A 357 -5.82 -23.33 41.61
CA LYS A 357 -6.86 -23.18 42.63
C LYS A 357 -7.82 -24.37 42.68
N SER A 358 -8.16 -24.96 41.53
CA SER A 358 -9.02 -26.13 41.44
C SER A 358 -8.30 -27.41 41.92
N GLY A 359 -7.01 -27.59 41.62
CA GLY A 359 -6.20 -28.71 42.10
C GLY A 359 -5.87 -28.68 43.61
N LYS A 360 -6.04 -27.53 44.28
CA LYS A 360 -5.92 -27.44 45.76
C LYS A 360 -7.25 -27.71 46.51
N ARG A 361 -8.36 -27.96 45.81
CA ARG A 361 -9.67 -28.28 46.38
C ARG A 361 -10.02 -29.77 46.31
N GLN A 362 -9.15 -30.60 45.74
CA GLN A 362 -9.17 -32.06 45.85
C GLN A 362 -8.12 -32.50 46.89
#